data_584e8450a3b3352eef6d288349e4478e
#
_entry.id   584e8450a3b3352eef6d288349e4478e
#
_cell.length_a   1.000
_cell.length_b   1.000
_cell.length_c   1.000
_cell.angle_alpha   90.00
_cell.angle_beta   90.00
_cell.angle_gamma   90.00
#
_symmetry.space_group_name_H-M   'P 1'
#
loop_
_entity.id
_entity.type
_entity.pdbx_description
1 polymer ?
#
loop_
_entity_poly.entity_id
_entity_poly.type
_entity_poly.pdbx_seq_one_letter_code
_entity_poly.pdbx_strand_id
1 'polypeptide(L)'
;LTGMNCPEDLCAIQPEEWSQLILKIAQETEYAAIVLDIGSKLWLADSMFSMCSQLYVPVLSERLAKDQQRRFELWLEKNGSDELLQRMQIVTLPQCAQNGTMKERLEYALWGEAGDYVRNLIKSEW
;
A
#
# COMPACT_ATOMS: atom_id res chain seq x y z
N LEU A 1 -9.81 -2.06 17.78
CA LEU A 1 -10.14 -3.09 16.79
C LEU A 1 -9.34 -4.34 17.13
N THR A 2 -10.02 -5.43 17.45
CA THR A 2 -9.38 -6.74 17.53
C THR A 2 -9.08 -7.18 16.11
N GLY A 3 -7.83 -7.54 15.84
CA GLY A 3 -7.43 -8.07 14.53
C GLY A 3 -8.19 -9.35 14.18
N MET A 4 -8.19 -9.71 12.92
CA MET A 4 -8.77 -10.97 12.46
C MET A 4 -7.98 -12.16 13.01
N ASN A 5 -8.68 -13.18 13.44
CA ASN A 5 -8.07 -14.36 14.01
C ASN A 5 -7.55 -15.33 12.94
N CYS A 6 -8.07 -15.26 11.73
CA CYS A 6 -7.76 -16.19 10.65
C CYS A 6 -7.67 -15.47 9.30
N PRO A 7 -6.63 -15.72 8.48
CA PRO A 7 -6.52 -15.10 7.15
C PRO A 7 -7.67 -15.46 6.20
N GLU A 8 -8.32 -16.60 6.42
CA GLU A 8 -9.48 -17.05 5.65
C GLU A 8 -10.70 -16.16 5.86
N ASP A 9 -10.83 -15.54 7.03
CA ASP A 9 -11.90 -14.59 7.33
C ASP A 9 -11.87 -13.37 6.39
N LEU A 10 -10.69 -12.98 5.91
CA LEU A 10 -10.51 -11.92 4.92
C LEU A 10 -11.17 -12.26 3.57
N CYS A 11 -11.13 -13.53 3.19
CA CYS A 11 -11.70 -13.99 1.93
C CYS A 11 -13.23 -14.06 1.96
N ALA A 12 -13.83 -14.07 3.15
CA ALA A 12 -15.28 -14.10 3.32
C ALA A 12 -15.94 -12.73 3.20
N ILE A 13 -15.16 -11.65 3.41
CA ILE A 13 -15.67 -10.28 3.36
C ILE A 13 -15.77 -9.82 1.91
N GLN A 14 -16.94 -9.35 1.51
CA GLN A 14 -17.15 -8.82 0.17
C GLN A 14 -16.47 -7.45 -0.01
N PRO A 15 -16.04 -7.10 -1.23
CA PRO A 15 -15.38 -5.81 -1.51
C PRO A 15 -16.21 -4.59 -1.07
N GLU A 16 -17.53 -4.67 -1.15
CA GLU A 16 -18.46 -3.63 -0.73
C GLU A 16 -18.46 -3.41 0.79
N GLU A 17 -18.30 -4.47 1.56
CA GLU A 17 -18.22 -4.41 3.03
C GLU A 17 -16.92 -3.73 3.47
N TRP A 18 -15.82 -3.99 2.77
CA TRP A 18 -14.57 -3.28 2.97
C TRP A 18 -14.72 -1.78 2.70
N SER A 19 -15.35 -1.43 1.60
CA SER A 19 -15.59 -0.03 1.22
C SER A 19 -16.43 0.68 2.28
N GLN A 20 -17.49 0.04 2.76
CA GLN A 20 -18.33 0.60 3.83
C GLN A 20 -17.56 0.78 5.14
N LEU A 21 -16.71 -0.17 5.52
CA LEU A 21 -15.88 -0.07 6.72
C LEU A 21 -14.93 1.12 6.64
N ILE A 22 -14.23 1.29 5.52
CA ILE A 22 -13.29 2.39 5.31
C ILE A 22 -14.02 3.74 5.37
N LEU A 23 -15.16 3.87 4.69
CA LEU A 23 -15.98 5.07 4.72
C LEU A 23 -16.47 5.39 6.14
N LYS A 24 -16.88 4.38 6.89
CA LYS A 24 -17.30 4.55 8.29
C LYS A 24 -16.14 5.02 9.15
N ILE A 25 -14.94 4.45 9.01
CA ILE A 25 -13.75 4.91 9.72
C ILE A 25 -13.47 6.38 9.37
N ALA A 26 -13.51 6.75 8.08
CA ALA A 26 -13.28 8.11 7.63
C ALA A 26 -14.28 9.12 8.22
N GLN A 27 -15.53 8.71 8.40
CA GLN A 27 -16.59 9.58 8.95
C GLN A 27 -16.58 9.69 10.48
N GLU A 28 -16.20 8.60 11.17
CA GLU A 28 -16.28 8.52 12.63
C GLU A 28 -14.95 8.90 13.33
N THR A 29 -13.90 9.18 12.59
CA THR A 29 -12.59 9.51 13.15
C THR A 29 -12.09 10.87 12.67
N GLU A 30 -11.27 11.51 13.51
CA GLU A 30 -10.62 12.78 13.20
C GLU A 30 -9.25 12.58 12.51
N TYR A 31 -8.98 11.41 11.97
CA TYR A 31 -7.73 11.16 11.26
C TYR A 31 -7.67 11.93 9.95
N ALA A 32 -6.55 12.59 9.71
CA ALA A 32 -6.31 13.32 8.46
C ALA A 32 -6.14 12.37 7.26
N ALA A 33 -5.71 11.12 7.51
CA ALA A 33 -5.47 10.13 6.48
C ALA A 33 -5.74 8.70 6.95
N ILE A 34 -6.11 7.85 6.00
CA ILE A 34 -6.20 6.40 6.17
C ILE A 34 -5.22 5.76 5.19
N VAL A 35 -4.30 4.96 5.69
CA VAL A 35 -3.34 4.21 4.88
C VAL A 35 -3.81 2.76 4.79
N LEU A 36 -4.00 2.27 3.58
CA LEU A 36 -4.39 0.90 3.30
C LEU A 36 -3.19 0.12 2.77
N ASP A 37 -2.71 -0.85 3.53
CA ASP A 37 -1.72 -1.83 3.06
C ASP A 37 -2.46 -3.04 2.48
N ILE A 38 -2.52 -3.10 1.16
CA ILE A 38 -3.23 -4.18 0.42
C ILE A 38 -2.31 -5.40 0.22
N GLY A 39 -1.00 -5.21 0.37
CA GLY A 39 -0.02 -6.25 0.12
C GLY A 39 -0.14 -6.83 -1.28
N SER A 40 -0.12 -8.16 -1.41
CA SER A 40 -0.25 -8.87 -2.69
C SER A 40 -1.69 -9.28 -3.04
N LYS A 41 -2.68 -8.80 -2.29
CA LYS A 41 -4.10 -9.22 -2.43
C LYS A 41 -4.83 -8.41 -3.52
N LEU A 42 -4.35 -8.48 -4.76
CA LEU A 42 -4.87 -7.70 -5.90
C LEU A 42 -6.36 -7.96 -6.21
N TRP A 43 -6.95 -9.05 -5.75
CA TRP A 43 -8.38 -9.33 -5.94
C TRP A 43 -9.30 -8.40 -5.12
N LEU A 44 -8.76 -7.72 -4.09
CA LEU A 44 -9.47 -6.65 -3.36
C LEU A 44 -9.30 -5.27 -4.02
N ALA A 45 -8.46 -5.19 -5.04
CA ALA A 45 -7.90 -3.95 -5.51
C ALA A 45 -8.93 -3.00 -6.16
N ASP A 46 -9.84 -3.51 -6.99
CA ASP A 46 -10.71 -2.66 -7.80
C ASP A 46 -11.58 -1.72 -6.95
N SER A 47 -12.25 -2.27 -5.94
CA SER A 47 -13.11 -1.48 -5.05
C SER A 47 -12.32 -0.56 -4.11
N MET A 48 -11.15 -1.02 -3.62
CA MET A 48 -10.32 -0.23 -2.72
C MET A 48 -9.54 0.85 -3.45
N PHE A 49 -9.01 0.57 -4.64
CA PHE A 49 -8.27 1.55 -5.41
C PHE A 49 -9.13 2.75 -5.83
N SER A 50 -10.41 2.51 -6.14
CA SER A 50 -11.34 3.59 -6.48
C SER A 50 -11.56 4.59 -5.35
N MET A 51 -11.39 4.16 -4.09
CA MET A 51 -11.57 4.98 -2.89
C MET A 51 -10.30 5.76 -2.51
N CYS A 52 -9.13 5.33 -2.98
CA CYS A 52 -7.86 5.97 -2.65
C CYS A 52 -7.65 7.25 -3.45
N SER A 53 -7.27 8.34 -2.79
CA SER A 53 -6.85 9.58 -3.46
C SER A 53 -5.47 9.44 -4.10
N GLN A 54 -4.59 8.63 -3.50
CA GLN A 54 -3.25 8.34 -3.98
C GLN A 54 -2.94 6.86 -3.84
N LEU A 55 -2.16 6.32 -4.78
CA LEU A 55 -1.72 4.94 -4.81
C LEU A 55 -0.20 4.89 -4.92
N TYR A 56 0.44 4.31 -3.94
CA TYR A 56 1.89 4.11 -3.96
C TYR A 56 2.21 2.65 -4.21
N VAL A 57 2.99 2.39 -5.25
CA VAL A 57 3.48 1.06 -5.58
C VAL A 57 4.96 0.98 -5.22
N PRO A 58 5.29 0.45 -4.04
CA PRO A 58 6.69 0.32 -3.63
C PRO A 58 7.38 -0.76 -4.46
N VAL A 59 8.51 -0.40 -5.04
CA VAL A 59 9.37 -1.31 -5.77
C VAL A 59 10.76 -1.33 -5.17
N LEU A 60 11.40 -2.50 -5.23
CA LEU A 60 12.80 -2.65 -4.89
C LEU A 60 13.63 -2.58 -6.17
N SER A 61 14.88 -2.13 -6.06
CA SER A 61 15.80 -2.01 -7.19
C SER A 61 16.27 -3.35 -7.77
N GLU A 62 15.93 -4.46 -7.13
CA GLU A 62 16.34 -5.80 -7.52
C GLU A 62 15.64 -6.31 -8.80
N ARG A 63 16.30 -7.23 -9.52
CA ARG A 63 15.81 -7.76 -10.79
C ARG A 63 14.44 -8.46 -10.66
N LEU A 64 14.24 -9.23 -9.59
CA LEU A 64 12.96 -9.90 -9.30
C LEU A 64 11.82 -8.91 -9.05
N ALA A 65 12.12 -7.79 -8.40
CA ALA A 65 11.14 -6.74 -8.17
C ALA A 65 10.70 -6.07 -9.48
N LYS A 66 11.60 -5.92 -10.45
CA LYS A 66 11.28 -5.38 -11.78
C LYS A 66 10.34 -6.31 -12.57
N ASP A 67 10.51 -7.63 -12.45
CA ASP A 67 9.60 -8.58 -13.09
C ASP A 67 8.20 -8.56 -12.45
N GLN A 68 8.12 -8.40 -11.14
CA GLN A 68 6.85 -8.23 -10.43
C GLN A 68 6.18 -6.90 -10.78
N GLN A 69 6.94 -5.81 -10.85
CA GLN A 69 6.47 -4.52 -11.29
C GLN A 69 5.88 -4.61 -12.70
N ARG A 70 6.58 -5.23 -13.65
CA ARG A 70 6.10 -5.40 -15.02
C ARG A 70 4.80 -6.20 -15.11
N ARG A 71 4.66 -7.25 -14.29
CA ARG A 71 3.40 -8.03 -14.22
C ARG A 71 2.26 -7.19 -13.67
N PHE A 72 2.53 -6.34 -12.70
CA PHE A 72 1.56 -5.42 -12.13
C PHE A 72 1.15 -4.34 -13.15
N GLU A 73 2.11 -3.78 -13.87
CA GLU A 73 1.84 -2.81 -14.97
C GLU A 73 0.95 -3.43 -16.06
N LEU A 74 1.27 -4.65 -16.50
CA LEU A 74 0.44 -5.38 -17.48
C LEU A 74 -0.97 -5.68 -16.95
N TRP A 75 -1.10 -5.96 -15.66
CA TRP A 75 -2.40 -6.14 -15.04
C TRP A 75 -3.19 -4.83 -15.02
N LEU A 76 -2.54 -3.71 -14.70
CA LEU A 76 -3.15 -2.37 -14.71
C LEU A 76 -3.57 -1.95 -16.11
N GLU A 77 -2.74 -2.17 -17.13
CA GLU A 77 -3.10 -1.88 -18.53
C GLU A 77 -4.36 -2.64 -18.96
N LYS A 78 -4.55 -3.83 -18.42
CA LYS A 78 -5.69 -4.69 -18.77
C LYS A 78 -6.95 -4.39 -17.96
N ASN A 79 -6.82 -4.01 -16.70
CA ASN A 79 -7.91 -3.90 -15.74
C ASN A 79 -8.02 -2.50 -15.11
N GLY A 80 -6.99 -1.67 -15.24
CA GLY A 80 -6.97 -0.33 -14.66
C GLY A 80 -7.74 0.68 -15.50
N SER A 81 -8.30 1.68 -14.83
CA SER A 81 -8.84 2.87 -15.52
C SER A 81 -7.75 3.93 -15.69
N ASP A 82 -7.92 4.82 -16.65
CA ASP A 82 -7.02 5.97 -16.83
C ASP A 82 -6.94 6.84 -15.58
N GLU A 83 -8.04 6.96 -14.84
CA GLU A 83 -8.08 7.70 -13.57
C GLU A 83 -7.23 7.04 -12.48
N LEU A 84 -7.19 5.70 -12.44
CA LEU A 84 -6.35 4.95 -11.51
C LEU A 84 -4.88 5.17 -11.83
N LEU A 85 -4.51 5.09 -13.10
CA LEU A 85 -3.13 5.31 -13.55
C LEU A 85 -2.63 6.72 -13.24
N GLN A 86 -3.47 7.74 -13.34
CA GLN A 86 -3.11 9.12 -12.98
C GLN A 86 -2.84 9.32 -11.49
N ARG A 87 -3.47 8.53 -10.61
CA ARG A 87 -3.30 8.59 -9.16
C ARG A 87 -2.20 7.67 -8.63
N MET A 88 -1.64 6.85 -9.51
CA MET A 88 -0.63 5.87 -9.14
C MET A 88 0.78 6.45 -9.24
N GLN A 89 1.58 6.22 -8.22
CA GLN A 89 2.99 6.59 -8.17
C GLN A 89 3.84 5.36 -7.83
N ILE A 90 4.79 5.05 -8.71
CA ILE A 90 5.80 4.02 -8.44
C ILE A 90 6.89 4.65 -7.59
N VAL A 91 7.15 4.09 -6.42
CA VAL A 91 8.14 4.59 -5.47
C VAL A 91 9.24 3.55 -5.28
N THR A 92 10.47 3.94 -5.59
CA THR A 92 11.63 3.07 -5.36
C THR A 92 12.13 3.26 -3.94
N LEU A 93 11.90 2.26 -3.11
CA LEU A 93 12.34 2.30 -1.72
C LEU A 93 13.85 2.08 -1.62
N PRO A 94 14.55 2.82 -0.73
CA PRO A 94 15.93 2.54 -0.39
C PRO A 94 16.07 1.11 0.14
N GLN A 95 17.20 0.47 -0.17
CA GLN A 95 17.48 -0.87 0.35
C GLN A 95 17.62 -0.82 1.87
N CYS A 96 16.77 -1.55 2.57
CA CYS A 96 16.95 -1.74 4.00
C CYS A 96 18.09 -2.71 4.27
N ALA A 97 18.90 -2.45 5.27
CA ALA A 97 19.91 -3.39 5.73
C ALA A 97 19.23 -4.71 6.09
N GLN A 98 19.57 -5.77 5.34
CA GLN A 98 19.00 -7.10 5.57
C GLN A 98 19.58 -7.78 6.81
N ASN A 99 20.72 -7.30 7.30
CA ASN A 99 21.44 -7.85 8.45
C ASN A 99 21.05 -7.09 9.74
N GLY A 100 20.79 -7.82 10.79
CA GLY A 100 20.46 -7.26 12.11
C GLY A 100 19.23 -7.92 12.75
N THR A 101 19.01 -7.58 14.01
CA THR A 101 17.84 -7.99 14.78
C THR A 101 16.57 -7.30 14.21
N MET A 102 15.41 -7.83 14.58
CA MET A 102 14.12 -7.22 14.20
C MET A 102 14.03 -5.76 14.67
N LYS A 103 14.55 -5.47 15.86
CA LYS A 103 14.57 -4.12 16.42
C LYS A 103 15.42 -3.16 15.59
N GLU A 104 16.65 -3.56 15.24
CA GLU A 104 17.55 -2.74 14.42
C GLU A 104 16.96 -2.47 13.03
N ARG A 105 16.32 -3.48 12.41
CA ARG A 105 15.64 -3.32 11.14
C ARG A 105 14.45 -2.35 11.23
N LEU A 106 13.68 -2.40 12.31
CA LEU A 106 12.57 -1.49 12.55
C LEU A 106 13.06 -0.06 12.79
N GLU A 107 14.10 0.10 13.61
CA GLU A 107 14.72 1.42 13.85
C GLU A 107 15.28 2.02 12.54
N TYR A 108 15.93 1.22 11.72
CA TYR A 108 16.41 1.66 10.40
C TYR A 108 15.27 2.04 9.45
N ALA A 109 14.19 1.25 9.43
CA ALA A 109 13.02 1.54 8.60
C ALA A 109 12.31 2.83 9.03
N LEU A 110 12.29 3.13 10.34
CA LEU A 110 11.62 4.32 10.86
C LEU A 110 12.49 5.57 10.83
N TRP A 111 13.78 5.45 11.14
CA TRP A 111 14.68 6.57 11.40
C TRP A 111 15.88 6.66 10.43
N GLY A 112 16.05 5.69 9.55
CA GLY A 112 17.06 5.67 8.51
C GLY A 112 16.55 6.25 7.19
N GLU A 113 17.29 6.01 6.12
CA GLU A 113 17.02 6.55 4.77
C GLU A 113 15.62 6.21 4.24
N ALA A 114 15.11 5.00 4.54
CA ALA A 114 13.77 4.62 4.15
C ALA A 114 12.70 5.45 4.86
N GLY A 115 12.86 5.66 6.17
CA GLY A 115 11.95 6.50 6.94
C GLY A 115 11.99 7.96 6.52
N ASP A 116 13.18 8.50 6.23
CA ASP A 116 13.35 9.87 5.70
C ASP A 116 12.69 10.01 4.32
N TYR A 117 12.90 9.03 3.46
CA TYR A 117 12.28 8.99 2.14
C TYR A 117 10.75 9.03 2.23
N VAL A 118 10.15 8.16 3.05
CA VAL A 118 8.69 8.10 3.23
C VAL A 118 8.15 9.39 3.84
N ARG A 119 8.84 9.95 4.86
CA ARG A 119 8.44 11.25 5.44
C ARG A 119 8.45 12.38 4.42
N ASN A 120 9.45 12.41 3.54
CA ASN A 120 9.53 13.43 2.49
C ASN A 120 8.45 13.23 1.43
N LEU A 121 8.18 11.98 1.04
CA LEU A 121 7.09 11.63 0.13
C LEU A 121 5.73 12.12 0.67
N ILE A 122 5.42 11.80 1.93
CA ILE A 122 4.18 12.24 2.57
C ILE A 122 4.08 13.76 2.64
N LYS A 123 5.16 14.46 3.01
CA LYS A 123 5.16 15.93 3.10
C LYS A 123 4.97 16.65 1.77
N SER A 124 5.35 16.03 0.67
CA SER A 124 5.17 16.62 -0.67
C SER A 124 3.72 16.55 -1.17
N GLU A 125 2.94 15.65 -0.60
CA GLU A 125 1.57 15.36 -1.03
C GLU A 125 0.49 15.96 -0.10
N TRP A 126 0.89 16.37 1.12
CA TRP A 126 0.01 16.84 2.20
C TRP A 126 0.45 18.21 2.72
#